data_cdb7153d5e7a95f04c9b7f4930c92c84
#
_entry.id   cdb7153d5e7a95f04c9b7f4930c92c84
#
_cell.length_a   1.000
_cell.length_b   1.000
_cell.length_c   1.000
_cell.angle_alpha   90.00
_cell.angle_beta   90.00
_cell.angle_gamma   90.00
#
_symmetry.space_group_name_H-M   'P 1'
#
loop_
_entity.id
_entity.type
_entity.pdbx_description
1 polymer ?
#
loop_
_entity_poly.entity_id
_entity_poly.type
_entity_poly.pdbx_seq_one_letter_code
_entity_poly.pdbx_strand_id
1 'polypeptide(L)'
;GGTVVVMEKFDPEAALAAIEKYKITDGQFVPTHFVRMLKLPEEVRRKYDVSTLKCAIHAAAPCPIPVKQAMIEWWGPVLYEYYAGTEGNGFTFITSQEWLERPGSVGRALTGIVRVCDENGDEVPRGTEGQIFFEPTEGMVPFEYHNDPAKTADSRNKHGWSSLGDVGYEDEDGYVFLTDRKSFMIISGGVNIYPQEIENLL
;
A
#
# COMPACT_ATOMS: atom_id res chain seq x y z
N GLY A 1 20.60 2.00 -17.37
CA GLY A 1 19.89 3.01 -18.09
C GLY A 1 18.62 2.48 -18.73
N GLY A 2 17.48 3.08 -18.40
CA GLY A 2 16.18 2.77 -18.99
C GLY A 2 15.56 4.02 -19.60
N THR A 3 14.53 3.83 -20.43
CA THR A 3 13.74 4.95 -20.97
C THR A 3 12.55 5.18 -20.04
N VAL A 4 12.31 6.43 -19.66
CA VAL A 4 11.16 6.84 -18.86
C VAL A 4 10.19 7.60 -19.75
N VAL A 5 8.91 7.17 -19.74
CA VAL A 5 7.80 7.85 -20.39
C VAL A 5 6.99 8.56 -19.33
N VAL A 6 6.98 9.89 -19.34
CA VAL A 6 6.28 10.72 -18.36
C VAL A 6 5.01 11.29 -18.97
N MET A 7 3.91 11.17 -18.24
CA MET A 7 2.64 11.81 -18.59
C MET A 7 2.44 13.05 -17.71
N GLU A 8 2.19 14.21 -18.29
CA GLU A 8 1.90 15.44 -17.53
C GLU A 8 0.62 15.32 -16.69
N LYS A 9 -0.34 14.58 -17.20
CA LYS A 9 -1.61 14.32 -16.54
C LYS A 9 -2.04 12.88 -16.82
N PHE A 10 -2.51 12.19 -15.80
CA PHE A 10 -3.03 10.85 -15.97
C PHE A 10 -4.35 10.87 -16.76
N ASP A 11 -4.34 10.19 -17.90
CA ASP A 11 -5.52 9.82 -18.68
C ASP A 11 -5.50 8.30 -18.87
N PRO A 12 -6.61 7.58 -18.55
CA PRO A 12 -6.60 6.12 -18.55
C PRO A 12 -6.42 5.51 -19.94
N GLU A 13 -7.04 6.06 -20.99
CA GLU A 13 -6.87 5.55 -22.36
C GLU A 13 -5.49 5.89 -22.92
N ALA A 14 -5.01 7.12 -22.70
CA ALA A 14 -3.67 7.53 -23.10
C ALA A 14 -2.57 6.69 -22.40
N ALA A 15 -2.78 6.26 -21.15
CA ALA A 15 -1.86 5.37 -20.46
C ALA A 15 -1.78 3.99 -21.13
N LEU A 16 -2.91 3.40 -21.50
CA LEU A 16 -2.95 2.13 -22.25
C LEU A 16 -2.27 2.26 -23.63
N ALA A 17 -2.55 3.35 -24.33
CA ALA A 17 -1.91 3.64 -25.62
C ALA A 17 -0.39 3.83 -25.48
N ALA A 18 0.08 4.44 -24.39
CA ALA A 18 1.51 4.60 -24.12
C ALA A 18 2.17 3.24 -23.82
N ILE A 19 1.53 2.35 -23.06
CA ILE A 19 2.03 1.00 -22.79
C ILE A 19 2.26 0.25 -24.11
N GLU A 20 1.28 0.24 -24.99
CA GLU A 20 1.41 -0.40 -26.30
C GLU A 20 2.47 0.25 -27.17
N LYS A 21 2.38 1.58 -27.36
CA LYS A 21 3.24 2.34 -28.26
C LYS A 21 4.70 2.25 -27.91
N TYR A 22 5.04 2.38 -26.63
CA TYR A 22 6.42 2.43 -26.15
C TYR A 22 6.92 1.08 -25.61
N LYS A 23 6.07 0.04 -25.69
CA LYS A 23 6.37 -1.30 -25.18
C LYS A 23 6.84 -1.25 -23.72
N ILE A 24 6.05 -0.55 -22.88
CA ILE A 24 6.35 -0.36 -21.48
C ILE A 24 6.40 -1.71 -20.78
N THR A 25 7.45 -1.94 -20.03
CA THR A 25 7.66 -3.16 -19.24
C THR A 25 7.33 -2.96 -17.76
N ASP A 26 7.52 -1.73 -17.27
CA ASP A 26 7.38 -1.39 -15.86
C ASP A 26 6.59 -0.10 -15.70
N GLY A 27 5.67 -0.05 -14.76
CA GLY A 27 4.86 1.13 -14.49
C GLY A 27 4.57 1.30 -13.01
N GLN A 28 4.53 2.56 -12.55
CA GLN A 28 4.09 2.89 -11.21
C GLN A 28 2.71 3.56 -11.26
N PHE A 29 1.82 3.06 -10.41
CA PHE A 29 0.43 3.46 -10.36
C PHE A 29 -0.02 3.79 -8.93
N VAL A 30 -1.21 4.34 -8.83
CA VAL A 30 -1.98 4.43 -7.59
C VAL A 30 -3.35 3.79 -7.80
N PRO A 31 -4.06 3.33 -6.76
CA PRO A 31 -5.34 2.63 -6.93
C PRO A 31 -6.39 3.41 -7.74
N THR A 32 -6.41 4.74 -7.64
CA THR A 32 -7.32 5.58 -8.44
C THR A 32 -7.06 5.48 -9.95
N HIS A 33 -5.82 5.20 -10.38
CA HIS A 33 -5.52 4.94 -11.78
C HIS A 33 -6.21 3.66 -12.25
N PHE A 34 -6.15 2.60 -11.46
CA PHE A 34 -6.82 1.32 -11.75
C PHE A 34 -8.33 1.48 -11.83
N VAL A 35 -8.95 2.17 -10.86
CA VAL A 35 -10.39 2.46 -10.88
C VAL A 35 -10.78 3.20 -12.16
N ARG A 36 -10.01 4.20 -12.59
CA ARG A 36 -10.28 4.96 -13.81
C ARG A 36 -10.09 4.11 -15.07
N MET A 37 -9.10 3.23 -15.11
CA MET A 37 -8.89 2.30 -16.23
C MET A 37 -10.02 1.26 -16.34
N LEU A 38 -10.47 0.70 -15.21
CA LEU A 38 -11.56 -0.28 -15.17
C LEU A 38 -12.91 0.33 -15.55
N LYS A 39 -13.09 1.65 -15.37
CA LYS A 39 -14.29 2.38 -15.82
C LYS A 39 -14.32 2.64 -17.34
N LEU A 40 -13.23 2.42 -18.07
CA LEU A 40 -13.26 2.47 -19.54
C LEU A 40 -14.16 1.38 -20.10
N PRO A 41 -14.89 1.64 -21.22
CA PRO A 41 -15.63 0.61 -21.93
C PRO A 41 -14.74 -0.59 -22.28
N GLU A 42 -15.32 -1.77 -22.28
CA GLU A 42 -14.56 -3.01 -22.50
C GLU A 42 -13.87 -3.02 -23.87
N GLU A 43 -14.53 -2.49 -24.90
CA GLU A 43 -13.97 -2.34 -26.25
C GLU A 43 -12.72 -1.44 -26.24
N VAL A 44 -12.68 -0.41 -25.40
CA VAL A 44 -11.51 0.47 -25.27
C VAL A 44 -10.38 -0.27 -24.55
N ARG A 45 -10.71 -0.99 -23.46
CA ARG A 45 -9.71 -1.77 -22.70
C ARG A 45 -9.05 -2.86 -23.53
N ARG A 46 -9.82 -3.50 -24.44
CA ARG A 46 -9.33 -4.56 -25.34
C ARG A 46 -8.59 -4.05 -26.56
N LYS A 47 -8.67 -2.75 -26.87
CA LYS A 47 -8.04 -2.14 -28.02
C LYS A 47 -6.52 -2.13 -27.95
N TYR A 48 -5.96 -2.06 -26.75
CA TYR A 48 -4.53 -1.86 -26.52
C TYR A 48 -3.85 -3.12 -26.02
N ASP A 49 -2.68 -3.42 -26.59
CA ASP A 49 -1.82 -4.52 -26.16
C ASP A 49 -0.97 -4.10 -24.96
N VAL A 50 -1.29 -4.65 -23.78
CA VAL A 50 -0.55 -4.41 -22.52
C VAL A 50 0.35 -5.58 -22.15
N SER A 51 0.52 -6.57 -23.01
CA SER A 51 1.26 -7.82 -22.74
C SER A 51 2.75 -7.64 -22.50
N THR A 52 3.29 -6.46 -22.81
CA THR A 52 4.69 -6.11 -22.51
C THR A 52 4.95 -5.81 -21.05
N LEU A 53 3.90 -5.52 -20.25
CA LEU A 53 4.05 -5.25 -18.83
C LEU A 53 4.59 -6.49 -18.09
N LYS A 54 5.61 -6.25 -17.27
CA LYS A 54 6.23 -7.23 -16.38
C LYS A 54 6.05 -6.85 -14.91
N CYS A 55 5.97 -5.55 -14.66
CA CYS A 55 5.81 -5.00 -13.32
C CYS A 55 4.88 -3.78 -13.36
N ALA A 56 3.72 -3.90 -12.75
CA ALA A 56 2.79 -2.80 -12.48
C ALA A 56 2.72 -2.61 -10.97
N ILE A 57 3.60 -1.76 -10.44
CA ILE A 57 3.69 -1.52 -9.00
C ILE A 57 2.72 -0.43 -8.58
N HIS A 58 2.02 -0.62 -7.47
CA HIS A 58 1.16 0.41 -6.89
C HIS A 58 1.37 0.57 -5.39
N ALA A 59 1.04 1.74 -4.89
CA ALA A 59 1.14 2.10 -3.48
C ALA A 59 0.38 3.41 -3.19
N ALA A 60 0.66 4.02 -2.06
CA ALA A 60 0.23 5.34 -1.60
C ALA A 60 -1.22 5.45 -1.11
N ALA A 61 -2.06 4.47 -1.35
CA ALA A 61 -3.42 4.39 -0.82
C ALA A 61 -3.88 2.93 -0.76
N PRO A 62 -4.87 2.58 0.08
CA PRO A 62 -5.49 1.27 0.05
C PRO A 62 -6.09 0.97 -1.33
N CYS A 63 -5.85 -0.23 -1.84
CA CYS A 63 -6.43 -0.68 -3.10
C CYS A 63 -7.64 -1.56 -2.80
N PRO A 64 -8.88 -1.19 -3.21
CA PRO A 64 -10.04 -2.03 -2.99
C PRO A 64 -9.83 -3.42 -3.58
N ILE A 65 -10.18 -4.47 -2.83
CA ILE A 65 -10.00 -5.87 -3.24
C ILE A 65 -10.58 -6.15 -4.63
N PRO A 66 -11.84 -5.75 -4.95
CA PRO A 66 -12.40 -6.01 -6.29
C PRO A 66 -11.62 -5.31 -7.41
N VAL A 67 -11.06 -4.13 -7.14
CA VAL A 67 -10.28 -3.36 -8.12
C VAL A 67 -8.98 -4.08 -8.44
N LYS A 68 -8.23 -4.49 -7.42
CA LYS A 68 -6.95 -5.19 -7.63
C LYS A 68 -7.15 -6.55 -8.27
N GLN A 69 -8.19 -7.29 -7.85
CA GLN A 69 -8.54 -8.56 -8.48
C GLN A 69 -8.86 -8.39 -9.97
N ALA A 70 -9.72 -7.43 -10.33
CA ALA A 70 -10.07 -7.16 -11.73
C ALA A 70 -8.85 -6.72 -12.57
N MET A 71 -7.92 -5.99 -11.97
CA MET A 71 -6.67 -5.63 -12.66
C MET A 71 -5.76 -6.84 -12.88
N ILE A 72 -5.64 -7.75 -11.90
CA ILE A 72 -4.88 -9.00 -12.07
C ILE A 72 -5.53 -9.89 -13.14
N GLU A 73 -6.85 -9.99 -13.17
CA GLU A 73 -7.58 -10.73 -14.21
C GLU A 73 -7.36 -10.14 -15.61
N TRP A 74 -7.26 -8.81 -15.72
CA TRP A 74 -7.05 -8.14 -16.99
C TRP A 74 -5.59 -8.13 -17.46
N TRP A 75 -4.65 -7.76 -16.58
CA TRP A 75 -3.23 -7.57 -16.93
C TRP A 75 -2.36 -8.80 -16.66
N GLY A 76 -2.92 -9.81 -15.98
CA GLY A 76 -2.17 -10.95 -15.47
C GLY A 76 -1.50 -10.66 -14.13
N PRO A 77 -0.73 -11.64 -13.60
CA PRO A 77 -0.11 -11.55 -12.28
C PRO A 77 1.16 -10.68 -12.27
N VAL A 78 1.07 -9.49 -12.84
CA VAL A 78 2.16 -8.51 -12.96
C VAL A 78 2.01 -7.34 -11.99
N LEU A 79 0.96 -7.33 -11.16
CA LEU A 79 0.74 -6.32 -10.15
C LEU A 79 1.57 -6.62 -8.90
N TYR A 80 2.20 -5.57 -8.40
CA TYR A 80 2.96 -5.58 -7.15
C TYR A 80 2.47 -4.44 -6.27
N GLU A 81 2.47 -4.65 -4.97
CA GLU A 81 2.10 -3.60 -4.01
C GLU A 81 3.18 -3.46 -2.95
N TYR A 82 3.39 -2.24 -2.51
CA TYR A 82 4.19 -1.98 -1.33
C TYR A 82 3.48 -0.98 -0.40
N TYR A 83 3.77 -1.13 0.89
CA TYR A 83 3.39 -0.17 1.92
C TYR A 83 4.67 0.38 2.55
N ALA A 84 4.84 1.68 2.49
CA ALA A 84 5.97 2.42 3.02
C ALA A 84 5.65 3.90 3.16
N GLY A 85 6.41 4.61 3.96
CA GLY A 85 6.40 6.07 4.04
C GLY A 85 7.66 6.70 3.44
N THR A 86 7.55 7.99 3.12
CA THR A 86 8.70 8.80 2.67
C THR A 86 9.79 8.88 3.74
N GLU A 87 9.41 8.65 4.99
CA GLU A 87 10.28 8.57 6.17
C GLU A 87 11.30 7.42 6.08
N GLY A 88 11.05 6.41 5.24
CA GLY A 88 11.95 5.27 5.09
C GLY A 88 12.09 4.39 6.33
N ASN A 89 11.08 4.38 7.20
CA ASN A 89 11.10 3.67 8.48
C ASN A 89 10.89 2.17 8.34
N GLY A 90 10.35 1.71 7.22
CA GLY A 90 10.11 0.31 6.89
C GLY A 90 9.42 0.16 5.55
N PHE A 91 9.39 -1.06 5.05
CA PHE A 91 8.87 -1.35 3.72
C PHE A 91 8.29 -2.77 3.71
N THR A 92 7.02 -2.90 3.33
CA THR A 92 6.41 -4.19 3.03
C THR A 92 6.22 -4.36 1.53
N PHE A 93 6.07 -5.60 1.08
CA PHE A 93 5.91 -5.91 -0.34
C PHE A 93 5.09 -7.18 -0.54
N ILE A 94 4.27 -7.20 -1.60
CA ILE A 94 3.48 -8.37 -1.99
C ILE A 94 3.41 -8.49 -3.52
N THR A 95 3.53 -9.71 -3.99
CA THR A 95 3.31 -10.09 -5.39
C THR A 95 1.83 -10.36 -5.66
N SER A 96 1.44 -10.42 -6.95
CA SER A 96 0.08 -10.83 -7.32
C SER A 96 -0.29 -12.21 -6.83
N GLN A 97 0.64 -13.17 -6.88
CA GLN A 97 0.41 -14.55 -6.45
C GLN A 97 0.11 -14.62 -4.94
N GLU A 98 0.96 -14.02 -4.13
CA GLU A 98 0.76 -13.95 -2.68
C GLU A 98 -0.53 -13.21 -2.33
N TRP A 99 -0.82 -12.12 -3.06
CA TRP A 99 -2.02 -11.34 -2.82
C TRP A 99 -3.31 -12.12 -3.14
N LEU A 100 -3.33 -12.95 -4.18
CA LEU A 100 -4.49 -13.81 -4.50
C LEU A 100 -4.78 -14.84 -3.39
N GLU A 101 -3.77 -15.26 -2.65
CA GLU A 101 -3.93 -16.11 -1.47
C GLU A 101 -4.36 -15.33 -0.22
N ARG A 102 -4.04 -14.01 -0.17
CA ARG A 102 -4.28 -13.11 0.97
C ARG A 102 -4.83 -11.76 0.51
N PRO A 103 -6.07 -11.73 -0.06
CA PRO A 103 -6.66 -10.49 -0.56
C PRO A 103 -6.76 -9.42 0.53
N GLY A 104 -6.33 -8.20 0.21
CA GLY A 104 -6.32 -7.06 1.14
C GLY A 104 -5.01 -6.87 1.91
N SER A 105 -4.08 -7.83 1.86
CA SER A 105 -2.76 -7.65 2.46
C SER A 105 -1.89 -6.68 1.66
N VAL A 106 -1.07 -5.91 2.37
CA VAL A 106 0.01 -5.08 1.82
C VAL A 106 1.38 -5.77 1.88
N GLY A 107 1.38 -7.08 2.19
CA GLY A 107 2.56 -7.94 2.16
C GLY A 107 3.30 -8.09 3.46
N ARG A 108 4.53 -8.62 3.36
CA ARG A 108 5.45 -8.82 4.48
C ARG A 108 6.58 -7.80 4.45
N ALA A 109 7.18 -7.55 5.60
CA ALA A 109 8.33 -6.66 5.68
C ALA A 109 9.51 -7.17 4.81
N LEU A 110 10.03 -6.30 3.94
CA LEU A 110 11.31 -6.46 3.26
C LEU A 110 12.43 -5.71 3.99
N THR A 111 12.09 -4.60 4.62
CA THR A 111 13.03 -3.82 5.45
C THR A 111 12.33 -3.40 6.73
N GLY A 112 13.06 -3.39 7.85
CA GLY A 112 12.49 -3.24 9.18
C GLY A 112 11.78 -4.52 9.63
N ILE A 113 11.30 -4.51 10.87
CA ILE A 113 10.44 -5.55 11.43
C ILE A 113 9.11 -4.89 11.76
N VAL A 114 8.02 -5.46 11.24
CA VAL A 114 6.67 -4.97 11.60
C VAL A 114 6.37 -5.35 13.05
N ARG A 115 5.83 -4.40 13.78
CA ARG A 115 5.32 -4.57 15.14
C ARG A 115 3.92 -3.98 15.21
N VAL A 116 3.00 -4.74 15.73
CA VAL A 116 1.63 -4.26 15.99
C VAL A 116 1.51 -4.03 17.49
N CYS A 117 1.15 -2.80 17.88
CA CYS A 117 1.13 -2.41 19.28
C CYS A 117 -0.21 -1.82 19.70
N ASP A 118 -0.54 -2.03 20.98
CA ASP A 118 -1.67 -1.39 21.64
C ASP A 118 -1.43 0.12 21.91
N GLU A 119 -2.37 0.75 22.59
CA GLU A 119 -2.30 2.17 22.96
C GLU A 119 -1.15 2.50 23.93
N ASN A 120 -0.65 1.52 24.69
CA ASN A 120 0.48 1.66 25.60
C ASN A 120 1.82 1.46 24.89
N GLY A 121 1.80 1.07 23.61
CA GLY A 121 2.98 0.73 22.81
C GLY A 121 3.53 -0.65 23.14
N ASP A 122 2.74 -1.54 23.73
CA ASP A 122 3.08 -2.94 23.94
C ASP A 122 2.65 -3.78 22.74
N GLU A 123 3.51 -4.72 22.33
CA GLU A 123 3.22 -5.59 21.20
C GLU A 123 2.02 -6.50 21.49
N VAL A 124 1.11 -6.61 20.54
CA VAL A 124 -0.07 -7.48 20.65
C VAL A 124 0.15 -8.80 19.91
N PRO A 125 -0.59 -9.87 20.27
CA PRO A 125 -0.52 -11.14 19.54
C PRO A 125 -0.89 -10.98 18.06
N ARG A 126 -0.34 -11.84 17.19
CA ARG A 126 -0.71 -11.91 15.77
C ARG A 126 -2.22 -12.08 15.60
N GLY A 127 -2.76 -11.49 14.55
CA GLY A 127 -4.20 -11.42 14.29
C GLY A 127 -4.95 -10.38 15.13
N THR A 128 -4.28 -9.71 16.07
CA THR A 128 -4.89 -8.64 16.88
C THR A 128 -4.57 -7.29 16.22
N GLU A 129 -5.60 -6.45 16.11
CA GLU A 129 -5.48 -5.11 15.57
C GLU A 129 -4.77 -4.16 16.54
N GLY A 130 -3.93 -3.30 16.00
CA GLY A 130 -3.21 -2.27 16.73
C GLY A 130 -2.52 -1.29 15.80
N GLN A 131 -1.79 -0.36 16.35
CA GLN A 131 -0.99 0.59 15.55
C GLN A 131 0.23 -0.12 14.96
N ILE A 132 0.46 0.08 13.67
CA ILE A 132 1.61 -0.49 12.96
C ILE A 132 2.85 0.35 13.23
N PHE A 133 3.90 -0.32 13.68
CA PHE A 133 5.24 0.23 13.87
C PHE A 133 6.26 -0.56 13.06
N PHE A 134 7.37 0.10 12.77
CA PHE A 134 8.55 -0.54 12.21
C PHE A 134 9.71 -0.45 13.22
N GLU A 135 10.21 -1.60 13.63
CA GLU A 135 11.46 -1.72 14.36
C GLU A 135 12.62 -1.69 13.36
N PRO A 136 13.60 -0.79 13.52
CA PRO A 136 14.73 -0.71 12.60
C PRO A 136 15.63 -1.95 12.73
N THR A 137 16.11 -2.46 11.60
CA THR A 137 17.14 -3.50 11.56
C THR A 137 18.53 -2.87 11.53
N GLU A 138 19.56 -3.69 11.76
CA GLU A 138 20.96 -3.24 11.74
C GLU A 138 21.29 -2.49 10.44
N GLY A 139 21.90 -1.32 10.58
CA GLY A 139 22.28 -0.46 9.45
C GLY A 139 21.19 0.51 8.98
N MET A 140 19.96 0.42 9.48
CA MET A 140 18.94 1.43 9.20
C MET A 140 19.20 2.69 10.03
N VAL A 141 19.18 3.85 9.37
CA VAL A 141 19.28 5.15 10.02
C VAL A 141 17.88 5.66 10.32
N PRO A 142 17.52 5.90 11.59
CA PRO A 142 16.22 6.48 11.93
C PRO A 142 16.05 7.85 11.28
N PHE A 143 14.86 8.10 10.72
CA PHE A 143 14.54 9.41 10.16
C PHE A 143 14.30 10.46 11.26
N GLU A 144 14.40 11.73 10.87
CA GLU A 144 14.02 12.86 11.72
C GLU A 144 13.24 13.89 10.87
N TYR A 145 12.19 14.48 11.44
CA TYR A 145 11.51 15.58 10.80
C TYR A 145 12.34 16.85 10.93
N HIS A 146 12.59 17.51 9.81
CA HIS A 146 13.43 18.70 9.75
C HIS A 146 12.88 19.82 10.65
N ASN A 147 13.70 20.29 11.58
CA ASN A 147 13.35 21.32 12.56
C ASN A 147 12.12 21.04 13.43
N ASP A 148 11.72 19.75 13.56
CA ASP A 148 10.57 19.35 14.38
C ASP A 148 10.90 18.15 15.25
N PRO A 149 11.66 18.34 16.35
CA PRO A 149 12.02 17.25 17.26
C PRO A 149 10.81 16.69 18.02
N ALA A 150 9.77 17.50 18.24
CA ALA A 150 8.55 17.04 18.90
C ALA A 150 7.81 16.03 18.02
N LYS A 151 7.57 16.35 16.74
CA LYS A 151 6.96 15.43 15.78
C LYS A 151 7.81 14.17 15.58
N THR A 152 9.14 14.29 15.61
CA THR A 152 10.05 13.14 15.54
C THR A 152 9.87 12.22 16.74
N ALA A 153 9.77 12.77 17.95
CA ALA A 153 9.51 12.00 19.17
C ALA A 153 8.12 11.33 19.13
N ASP A 154 7.08 12.08 18.72
CA ASP A 154 5.69 11.59 18.63
C ASP A 154 5.51 10.46 17.59
N SER A 155 6.41 10.37 16.61
CA SER A 155 6.38 9.30 15.61
C SER A 155 6.90 7.95 16.15
N ARG A 156 7.39 7.89 17.39
CA ARG A 156 8.02 6.71 17.99
C ARG A 156 7.31 6.28 19.27
N ASN A 157 7.29 4.98 19.49
CA ASN A 157 6.84 4.44 20.77
C ASN A 157 7.98 4.37 21.80
N LYS A 158 7.69 3.86 23.00
CA LYS A 158 8.67 3.68 24.10
C LYS A 158 9.89 2.81 23.78
N HIS A 159 9.79 1.98 22.72
CA HIS A 159 10.89 1.14 22.25
C HIS A 159 11.72 1.82 21.15
N GLY A 160 11.34 3.03 20.73
CA GLY A 160 11.98 3.75 19.62
C GLY A 160 11.54 3.28 18.24
N TRP A 161 10.55 2.39 18.14
CA TRP A 161 9.96 1.95 16.88
C TRP A 161 9.10 3.07 16.29
N SER A 162 9.18 3.27 14.98
CA SER A 162 8.50 4.37 14.30
C SER A 162 7.22 3.93 13.59
N SER A 163 6.21 4.80 13.59
CA SER A 163 4.92 4.58 12.95
C SER A 163 4.58 5.68 11.96
N LEU A 164 3.84 5.33 10.92
CA LEU A 164 3.20 6.27 9.99
C LEU A 164 1.78 6.66 10.44
N GLY A 165 1.32 6.09 11.57
CA GLY A 165 -0.01 6.33 12.11
C GLY A 165 -1.10 5.43 11.52
N ASP A 166 -0.72 4.37 10.83
CA ASP A 166 -1.65 3.38 10.31
C ASP A 166 -1.98 2.32 11.36
N VAL A 167 -3.20 1.78 11.29
CA VAL A 167 -3.73 0.72 12.14
C VAL A 167 -3.96 -0.51 11.29
N GLY A 168 -3.76 -1.69 11.88
CA GLY A 168 -3.92 -2.96 11.19
C GLY A 168 -3.46 -4.13 12.04
N TYR A 169 -3.28 -5.27 11.43
CA TYR A 169 -2.80 -6.48 12.09
C TYR A 169 -1.81 -7.24 11.19
N GLU A 170 -1.04 -8.11 11.80
CA GLU A 170 -0.18 -9.09 11.13
C GLU A 170 -0.79 -10.48 11.30
N ASP A 171 -0.93 -11.25 10.21
CA ASP A 171 -1.40 -12.64 10.30
C ASP A 171 -0.30 -13.59 10.80
N GLU A 172 -0.64 -14.87 10.99
CA GLU A 172 0.29 -15.90 11.49
C GLU A 172 1.51 -16.11 10.57
N ASP A 173 1.38 -15.79 9.28
CA ASP A 173 2.45 -15.92 8.28
C ASP A 173 3.26 -14.62 8.10
N GLY A 174 2.94 -13.57 8.85
CA GLY A 174 3.65 -12.28 8.82
C GLY A 174 3.18 -11.32 7.72
N TYR A 175 1.99 -11.55 7.14
CA TYR A 175 1.40 -10.61 6.21
C TYR A 175 0.62 -9.53 6.94
N VAL A 176 0.82 -8.28 6.52
CA VAL A 176 0.22 -7.09 7.11
C VAL A 176 -1.07 -6.73 6.38
N PHE A 177 -2.10 -6.42 7.16
CA PHE A 177 -3.38 -5.92 6.70
C PHE A 177 -3.64 -4.57 7.35
N LEU A 178 -3.84 -3.53 6.54
CA LEU A 178 -4.18 -2.19 7.05
C LEU A 178 -5.69 -2.07 7.15
N THR A 179 -6.18 -1.60 8.30
CA THR A 179 -7.61 -1.40 8.54
C THR A 179 -8.01 0.05 8.49
N ASP A 180 -7.17 0.97 9.01
CA ASP A 180 -7.42 2.42 8.92
C ASP A 180 -6.17 3.25 9.28
N ARG A 181 -6.37 4.57 9.39
CA ARG A 181 -5.42 5.51 9.99
C ARG A 181 -5.92 6.00 11.34
N LYS A 182 -5.04 6.01 12.34
CA LYS A 182 -5.33 6.52 13.69
C LYS A 182 -5.92 7.95 13.67
N SER A 183 -5.47 8.79 12.74
CA SER A 183 -5.94 10.16 12.58
C SER A 183 -7.38 10.29 12.06
N PHE A 184 -7.95 9.25 11.47
CA PHE A 184 -9.31 9.24 10.90
C PHE A 184 -10.29 8.46 11.77
N MET A 185 -9.81 7.73 12.77
CA MET A 185 -10.62 6.95 13.68
C MET A 185 -11.61 7.85 14.44
N ILE A 186 -12.89 7.51 14.37
CA ILE A 186 -13.96 8.16 15.10
C ILE A 186 -14.24 7.36 16.37
N ILE A 187 -14.17 8.01 17.52
CA ILE A 187 -14.55 7.37 18.80
C ILE A 187 -15.98 7.76 19.14
N SER A 188 -16.88 6.77 19.19
CA SER A 188 -18.27 6.99 19.58
C SER A 188 -18.69 5.99 20.65
N GLY A 189 -19.06 6.52 21.82
CA GLY A 189 -19.53 5.69 22.95
C GLY A 189 -18.51 4.64 23.45
N GLY A 190 -17.19 4.89 23.25
CA GLY A 190 -16.12 3.96 23.61
C GLY A 190 -15.85 2.88 22.54
N VAL A 191 -16.45 3.01 21.38
CA VAL A 191 -16.21 2.14 20.21
C VAL A 191 -15.41 2.90 19.17
N ASN A 192 -14.34 2.30 18.69
CA ASN A 192 -13.55 2.80 17.56
C ASN A 192 -14.32 2.50 16.27
N ILE A 193 -14.58 3.54 15.47
CA ILE A 193 -15.20 3.42 14.15
C ILE A 193 -14.18 3.88 13.12
N TYR A 194 -13.84 2.98 12.22
CA TYR A 194 -12.88 3.23 11.15
C TYR A 194 -13.62 3.64 9.87
N PRO A 195 -13.42 4.86 9.35
CA PRO A 195 -14.09 5.34 8.13
C PRO A 195 -13.93 4.39 6.94
N GLN A 196 -12.80 3.69 6.83
CA GLN A 196 -12.55 2.73 5.76
C GLN A 196 -13.57 1.59 5.71
N GLU A 197 -14.11 1.16 6.86
CA GLU A 197 -15.17 0.14 6.91
C GLU A 197 -16.45 0.63 6.22
N ILE A 198 -16.77 1.91 6.38
CA ILE A 198 -17.94 2.55 5.76
C ILE A 198 -17.68 2.80 4.27
N GLU A 199 -16.49 3.28 3.92
CA GLU A 199 -16.08 3.56 2.53
C GLU A 199 -16.07 2.29 1.67
N ASN A 200 -15.74 1.13 2.25
CA ASN A 200 -15.76 -0.15 1.55
C ASN A 200 -17.18 -0.66 1.24
N LEU A 201 -18.23 -0.06 1.83
CA LEU A 201 -19.63 -0.41 1.62
C LEU A 201 -20.34 0.51 0.62
N LEU A 202 -19.74 1.65 0.27
CA LEU A 202 -20.27 2.66 -0.66
C LEU A 202 -19.69 2.51 -2.08
#